data_b0d5e11dff7c7c4ac73bc3f50c23ff5a
#
_entry.id   b0d5e11dff7c7c4ac73bc3f50c23ff5a
#
_cell.length_a   1.000
_cell.length_b   1.000
_cell.length_c   1.000
_cell.angle_alpha   90.00
_cell.angle_beta   90.00
_cell.angle_gamma   90.00
#
_symmetry.space_group_name_H-M   'P 1'
#
loop_
_entity.id
_entity.type
_entity.pdbx_description
1 polymer ?
#
loop_
_entity_poly.entity_id
_entity_poly.type
_entity_poly.pdbx_seq_one_letter_code
_entity_poly.pdbx_strand_id
1 'polypeptide(L)'
;MYKTKGKTVILPLTEVVSKNEFFDYNAKYNNQSDEITPARISDKLTEAIKQTTAQIYELIAAKGIIRADYIIEPSGRIVLLEVNTTPGMTPQSFLPQQIRAAGMDIAEVMRDIIEDSF
;
A
#
# COMPACT_ATOMS: atom_id res chain seq x y z
N MET A 1 -3.31 -0.55 -4.11
CA MET A 1 -4.43 -0.08 -4.96
C MET A 1 -4.53 -0.92 -6.22
N TYR A 2 -5.73 -1.22 -6.65
CA TYR A 2 -5.98 -1.87 -7.94
C TYR A 2 -7.34 -1.39 -8.47
N LYS A 3 -7.61 -1.71 -9.73
CA LYS A 3 -8.94 -1.45 -10.34
C LYS A 3 -9.56 -2.76 -10.77
N THR A 4 -10.86 -2.85 -10.65
CA THR A 4 -11.65 -3.98 -11.15
C THR A 4 -13.01 -3.47 -11.62
N LYS A 5 -13.41 -3.89 -12.84
CA LYS A 5 -14.71 -3.53 -13.42
C LYS A 5 -14.97 -2.02 -13.38
N GLY A 6 -13.95 -1.22 -13.67
CA GLY A 6 -14.02 0.24 -13.65
C GLY A 6 -14.02 0.87 -12.27
N LYS A 7 -13.94 0.07 -11.20
CA LYS A 7 -13.91 0.59 -9.83
C LYS A 7 -12.49 0.66 -9.31
N THR A 8 -12.19 1.75 -8.61
CA THR A 8 -10.92 1.93 -7.92
C THR A 8 -11.04 1.36 -6.51
N VAL A 9 -10.13 0.46 -6.16
CA VAL A 9 -10.07 -0.13 -4.83
C VAL A 9 -8.75 0.27 -4.18
N ILE A 10 -8.82 1.06 -3.11
CA ILE A 10 -7.66 1.49 -2.35
C ILE A 10 -7.75 0.83 -0.97
N LEU A 11 -6.78 -0.03 -0.70
CA LEU A 11 -6.75 -0.80 0.55
C LEU A 11 -6.34 0.09 1.73
N PRO A 12 -6.64 -0.33 2.97
CA PRO A 12 -6.15 0.39 4.15
C PRO A 12 -4.63 0.53 4.09
N LEU A 13 -4.13 1.67 4.60
CA LEU A 13 -2.70 1.95 4.59
C LEU A 13 -1.98 1.18 5.69
N THR A 14 -0.72 0.86 5.45
CA THR A 14 0.16 0.25 6.46
C THR A 14 1.20 1.24 6.91
N GLU A 15 1.33 1.41 8.22
CA GLU A 15 2.36 2.20 8.84
C GLU A 15 3.55 1.29 9.20
N VAL A 16 4.75 1.71 8.82
CA VAL A 16 5.97 0.98 9.16
C VAL A 16 6.73 1.78 10.20
N VAL A 17 6.91 1.18 11.38
CA VAL A 17 7.64 1.80 12.48
C VAL A 17 8.96 1.05 12.65
N SER A 18 10.07 1.69 12.29
CA SER A 18 11.37 1.07 12.45
C SER A 18 11.81 1.14 13.91
N LYS A 19 12.38 0.04 14.42
CA LYS A 19 12.99 0.01 15.75
C LYS A 19 14.35 0.70 15.77
N ASN A 20 14.92 0.95 14.59
CA ASN A 20 16.13 1.72 14.41
C ASN A 20 15.75 3.14 14.00
N GLU A 21 16.72 4.08 14.10
CA GLU A 21 16.50 5.45 13.68
C GLU A 21 16.13 5.54 12.19
N PHE A 22 16.68 4.63 11.38
CA PHE A 22 16.41 4.55 9.96
C PHE A 22 15.81 3.20 9.61
N PHE A 23 15.01 3.15 8.55
CA PHE A 23 14.50 1.91 7.97
C PHE A 23 15.62 1.33 7.09
N ASP A 24 16.62 0.71 7.72
CA ASP A 24 17.80 0.17 7.05
C ASP A 24 17.59 -1.24 6.55
N TYR A 25 18.65 -1.82 5.97
CA TYR A 25 18.62 -3.19 5.44
C TYR A 25 18.24 -4.21 6.51
N ASN A 26 18.80 -4.10 7.71
CA ASN A 26 18.52 -5.04 8.79
C ASN A 26 17.06 -4.95 9.25
N ALA A 27 16.52 -3.75 9.39
CA ALA A 27 15.11 -3.56 9.73
C ALA A 27 14.20 -4.17 8.67
N LYS A 28 14.57 -4.01 7.39
CA LYS A 28 13.76 -4.50 6.28
C LYS A 28 13.73 -6.03 6.19
N TYR A 29 14.86 -6.70 6.43
CA TYR A 29 14.99 -8.13 6.20
C TYR A 29 14.95 -8.98 7.47
N ASN A 30 15.17 -8.40 8.63
CA ASN A 30 15.21 -9.10 9.91
C ASN A 30 14.00 -8.80 10.80
N ASN A 31 12.92 -8.26 10.24
CA ASN A 31 11.70 -7.92 10.96
C ASN A 31 11.95 -7.02 12.17
N GLN A 32 12.90 -6.07 12.04
CA GLN A 32 13.20 -5.09 13.09
C GLN A 32 12.29 -3.87 13.00
N SER A 33 11.19 -3.97 12.27
CA SER A 33 10.18 -2.92 12.19
C SER A 33 8.82 -3.49 12.51
N ASP A 34 7.96 -2.66 13.09
CA ASP A 34 6.56 -2.99 13.32
C ASP A 34 5.73 -2.50 12.16
N GLU A 35 4.76 -3.31 11.75
CA GLU A 35 3.84 -2.99 10.66
C GLU A 35 2.44 -2.91 11.23
N ILE A 36 1.79 -1.76 11.07
CA ILE A 36 0.47 -1.51 11.66
C ILE A 36 -0.51 -1.18 10.54
N THR A 37 -1.53 -2.01 10.39
CA THR A 37 -2.59 -1.85 9.38
C THR A 37 -3.95 -1.90 10.06
N PRO A 38 -4.81 -0.88 9.93
CA PRO A 38 -4.58 0.37 9.22
C PRO A 38 -3.59 1.29 9.96
N ALA A 39 -2.96 2.18 9.21
CA ALA A 39 -1.98 3.13 9.74
C ALA A 39 -2.62 4.09 10.75
N ARG A 40 -1.88 4.44 11.79
CA ARG A 40 -2.34 5.36 12.85
C ARG A 40 -2.07 6.81 12.46
N ILE A 41 -2.77 7.29 11.46
CA ILE A 41 -2.68 8.67 10.99
C ILE A 41 -4.08 9.27 10.91
N SER A 42 -4.16 10.59 10.79
CA SER A 42 -5.45 11.28 10.71
C SER A 42 -6.20 10.86 9.44
N ASP A 43 -7.53 11.00 9.48
CA ASP A 43 -8.36 10.73 8.32
C ASP A 43 -8.00 11.65 7.16
N LYS A 44 -7.64 12.89 7.45
CA LYS A 44 -7.22 13.86 6.43
C LYS A 44 -5.97 13.38 5.69
N LEU A 45 -4.95 12.91 6.41
CA LEU A 45 -3.74 12.37 5.80
C LEU A 45 -4.03 11.08 5.03
N THR A 46 -4.86 10.21 5.58
CA THR A 46 -5.27 8.97 4.92
C THR A 46 -5.93 9.28 3.57
N GLU A 47 -6.87 10.20 3.52
CA GLU A 47 -7.54 10.57 2.28
C GLU A 47 -6.59 11.22 1.29
N ALA A 48 -5.69 12.09 1.75
CA ALA A 48 -4.70 12.72 0.88
C ALA A 48 -3.80 11.68 0.22
N ILE A 49 -3.33 10.70 0.97
CA ILE A 49 -2.48 9.62 0.44
C ILE A 49 -3.26 8.76 -0.55
N LYS A 50 -4.51 8.41 -0.22
CA LYS A 50 -5.35 7.61 -1.13
C LYS A 50 -5.60 8.33 -2.45
N GLN A 51 -5.92 9.62 -2.40
CA GLN A 51 -6.14 10.43 -3.61
C GLN A 51 -4.87 10.53 -4.45
N THR A 52 -3.73 10.75 -3.82
CA THR A 52 -2.44 10.82 -4.50
C THR A 52 -2.11 9.49 -5.17
N THR A 53 -2.34 8.38 -4.48
CA THR A 53 -2.11 7.04 -5.04
C THR A 53 -3.00 6.79 -6.25
N ALA A 54 -4.27 7.20 -6.19
CA ALA A 54 -5.18 7.06 -7.32
C ALA A 54 -4.71 7.87 -8.53
N GLN A 55 -4.22 9.10 -8.32
CA GLN A 55 -3.68 9.93 -9.38
C GLN A 55 -2.44 9.30 -10.01
N ILE A 56 -1.54 8.75 -9.19
CA ILE A 56 -0.34 8.07 -9.67
C ILE A 56 -0.72 6.86 -10.53
N TYR A 57 -1.67 6.07 -10.08
CA TYR A 57 -2.15 4.90 -10.83
C TYR A 57 -2.59 5.29 -12.25
N GLU A 58 -3.34 6.38 -12.39
CA GLU A 58 -3.77 6.89 -13.68
C GLU A 58 -2.61 7.44 -14.51
N LEU A 59 -1.71 8.21 -13.88
CA LEU A 59 -0.59 8.84 -14.57
C LEU A 59 0.36 7.83 -15.21
N ILE A 60 0.62 6.72 -14.51
CA ILE A 60 1.51 5.69 -15.05
C ILE A 60 0.77 4.65 -15.89
N ALA A 61 -0.53 4.84 -16.10
CA ALA A 61 -1.39 3.88 -16.81
C ALA A 61 -1.23 2.46 -16.26
N ALA A 62 -1.25 2.34 -14.94
CA ALA A 62 -1.04 1.07 -14.25
C ALA A 62 -2.14 0.07 -14.54
N LYS A 63 -1.79 -1.21 -14.50
CA LYS A 63 -2.72 -2.33 -14.52
C LYS A 63 -2.37 -3.27 -13.38
N GLY A 64 -3.38 -3.99 -12.89
CA GLY A 64 -3.19 -4.89 -11.76
C GLY A 64 -3.04 -4.10 -10.47
N ILE A 65 -2.30 -4.66 -9.52
CA ILE A 65 -2.15 -4.08 -8.21
C ILE A 65 -0.80 -3.37 -8.08
N ILE A 66 -0.81 -2.20 -7.45
CA ILE A 66 0.42 -1.45 -7.16
C ILE A 66 0.52 -1.19 -5.66
N ARG A 67 1.75 -0.94 -5.21
CA ARG A 67 2.04 -0.45 -3.87
C ARG A 67 2.83 0.85 -4.00
N ALA A 68 2.37 1.90 -3.37
CA ALA A 68 3.07 3.18 -3.31
C ALA A 68 3.59 3.39 -1.88
N ASP A 69 4.85 3.75 -1.74
CA ASP A 69 5.50 3.96 -0.46
C ASP A 69 5.75 5.45 -0.24
N TYR A 70 5.40 5.95 0.94
CA TYR A 70 5.48 7.36 1.28
C TYR A 70 6.19 7.58 2.60
N ILE A 71 6.73 8.77 2.77
CA ILE A 71 7.14 9.30 4.07
C ILE A 71 6.27 10.52 4.37
N ILE A 72 5.78 10.60 5.61
CA ILE A 72 5.10 11.79 6.10
C ILE A 72 6.09 12.53 6.99
N GLU A 73 6.47 13.74 6.58
CA GLU A 73 7.38 14.58 7.36
C GLU A 73 6.66 15.16 8.59
N PRO A 74 7.42 15.58 9.63
CA PRO A 74 6.80 16.20 10.80
C PRO A 74 5.91 17.41 10.49
N SER A 75 6.19 18.11 9.39
CA SER A 75 5.35 19.22 8.91
C SER A 75 4.02 18.78 8.35
N GLY A 76 3.81 17.46 8.13
CA GLY A 76 2.64 16.93 7.44
C GLY A 76 2.82 16.77 5.95
N ARG A 77 3.99 17.12 5.41
CA ARG A 77 4.28 16.97 3.99
C ARG A 77 4.41 15.50 3.63
N ILE A 78 3.73 15.09 2.57
CA ILE A 78 3.75 13.71 2.07
C ILE A 78 4.76 13.61 0.94
N VAL A 79 5.74 12.71 1.07
CA VAL A 79 6.79 12.50 0.09
C VAL A 79 6.69 11.10 -0.47
N LEU A 80 6.51 10.98 -1.78
CA LEU A 80 6.51 9.68 -2.46
C LEU A 80 7.94 9.16 -2.58
N LEU A 81 8.18 7.94 -2.11
CA LEU A 81 9.47 7.28 -2.21
C LEU A 81 9.59 6.42 -3.45
N GLU A 82 8.62 5.52 -3.64
CA GLU A 82 8.62 4.62 -4.80
C GLU A 82 7.23 4.08 -5.08
N VAL A 83 7.06 3.58 -6.30
CA VAL A 83 5.87 2.84 -6.71
C VAL A 83 6.33 1.46 -7.17
N ASN A 84 5.77 0.41 -6.58
CA ASN A 84 6.08 -0.97 -6.91
C ASN A 84 4.92 -1.57 -7.67
N THR A 85 5.16 -1.98 -8.92
CA THR A 85 4.14 -2.57 -9.79
C THR A 85 4.10 -4.09 -9.72
N THR A 86 5.04 -4.69 -8.97
CA THR A 86 5.08 -6.14 -8.72
C THR A 86 5.26 -6.39 -7.22
N PRO A 87 4.30 -5.92 -6.39
CA PRO A 87 4.45 -6.01 -4.94
C PRO A 87 4.39 -7.45 -4.46
N GLY A 88 5.09 -7.73 -3.34
CA GLY A 88 5.09 -9.04 -2.72
C GLY A 88 3.70 -9.46 -2.25
N MET A 89 3.44 -10.77 -2.35
CA MET A 89 2.15 -11.36 -1.97
C MET A 89 2.30 -12.50 -0.97
N THR A 90 3.43 -12.60 -0.28
CA THR A 90 3.59 -13.57 0.82
C THR A 90 2.73 -13.14 2.00
N PRO A 91 2.32 -14.07 2.90
CA PRO A 91 1.44 -13.71 4.01
C PRO A 91 1.93 -12.55 4.90
N GLN A 92 3.25 -12.32 4.94
CA GLN A 92 3.85 -11.25 5.73
C GLN A 92 4.08 -9.96 4.92
N SER A 93 3.78 -9.97 3.62
CA SER A 93 3.91 -8.77 2.79
C SER A 93 2.79 -7.77 3.10
N PHE A 94 3.01 -6.51 2.70
CA PHE A 94 2.07 -5.43 3.04
C PHE A 94 0.68 -5.64 2.44
N LEU A 95 0.60 -6.00 1.16
CA LEU A 95 -0.70 -6.10 0.49
C LEU A 95 -1.60 -7.18 1.07
N PRO A 96 -1.11 -8.40 1.34
CA PRO A 96 -1.94 -9.38 2.04
C PRO A 96 -2.43 -8.90 3.42
N GLN A 97 -1.60 -8.18 4.16
CA GLN A 97 -2.03 -7.59 5.43
C GLN A 97 -3.15 -6.57 5.22
N GLN A 98 -3.02 -5.71 4.22
CA GLN A 98 -4.02 -4.71 3.89
C GLN A 98 -5.32 -5.34 3.41
N ILE A 99 -5.25 -6.39 2.61
CA ILE A 99 -6.42 -7.12 2.13
C ILE A 99 -7.18 -7.73 3.31
N ARG A 100 -6.47 -8.34 4.25
CA ARG A 100 -7.09 -8.90 5.46
C ARG A 100 -7.71 -7.80 6.33
N ALA A 101 -7.03 -6.66 6.48
CA ALA A 101 -7.56 -5.54 7.25
C ALA A 101 -8.83 -4.95 6.64
N ALA A 102 -8.97 -5.03 5.32
CA ALA A 102 -10.18 -4.58 4.62
C ALA A 102 -11.32 -5.61 4.72
N GLY A 103 -11.10 -6.77 5.34
CA GLY A 103 -12.09 -7.82 5.41
C GLY A 103 -12.30 -8.55 4.10
N MET A 104 -11.33 -8.47 3.19
CA MET A 104 -11.42 -9.08 1.87
C MET A 104 -10.63 -10.38 1.81
N ASP A 105 -11.00 -11.26 0.87
CA ASP A 105 -10.31 -12.52 0.62
C ASP A 105 -9.27 -12.32 -0.48
N ILE A 106 -8.03 -12.72 -0.23
CA ILE A 106 -6.94 -12.56 -1.18
C ILE A 106 -7.20 -13.30 -2.50
N ALA A 107 -7.84 -14.46 -2.45
CA ALA A 107 -8.18 -15.22 -3.65
C ALA A 107 -9.16 -14.47 -4.53
N GLU A 108 -10.16 -13.82 -3.93
CA GLU A 108 -11.14 -13.02 -4.66
C GLU A 108 -10.48 -11.77 -5.27
N VAL A 109 -9.61 -11.10 -4.51
CA VAL A 109 -8.88 -9.93 -5.02
C VAL A 109 -8.03 -10.31 -6.22
N MET A 110 -7.29 -11.42 -6.14
CA MET A 110 -6.46 -11.87 -7.24
C MET A 110 -7.30 -12.26 -8.46
N ARG A 111 -8.46 -12.88 -8.24
CA ARG A 111 -9.38 -13.19 -9.33
C ARG A 111 -9.86 -11.93 -10.04
N ASP A 112 -10.26 -10.92 -9.28
CA ASP A 112 -10.73 -9.66 -9.84
C ASP A 112 -9.64 -8.97 -10.66
N ILE A 113 -8.40 -8.98 -10.18
CA ILE A 113 -7.26 -8.40 -10.90
C ILE A 113 -7.02 -9.15 -12.21
N ILE A 114 -7.03 -10.48 -12.18
CA ILE A 114 -6.79 -11.31 -13.37
C ILE A 114 -7.91 -11.11 -14.40
N GLU A 115 -9.15 -11.13 -13.97
CA GLU A 115 -10.30 -10.93 -14.86
C GLU A 115 -10.28 -9.55 -15.52
N ASP A 116 -9.88 -8.53 -14.79
CA ASP A 116 -9.81 -7.17 -15.31
C ASP A 116 -8.66 -6.98 -16.30
N SER A 117 -7.71 -7.92 -16.34
CA SER A 117 -6.55 -7.86 -17.24
C SER A 117 -6.84 -8.41 -18.63
N PHE A 118 -8.00 -8.99 -18.84
CA PHE A 118 -8.38 -9.61 -20.13
C PHE A 118 -9.46 -8.82 -20.88
#